data_1c10be98b451faeb8ab7ec056db59390
#
_entry.id   1c10be98b451faeb8ab7ec056db59390
#
_cell.length_a   1.000
_cell.length_b   1.000
_cell.length_c   1.000
_cell.angle_alpha   90.00
_cell.angle_beta   90.00
_cell.angle_gamma   90.00
#
_symmetry.space_group_name_H-M   'P 1'
#
loop_
_entity.id
_entity.type
_entity.pdbx_description
1 polymer ?
#
loop_
_entity_poly.entity_id
_entity_poly.type
_entity_poly.pdbx_seq_one_letter_code
_entity_poly.pdbx_strand_id
1 'polypeptide(L)'
;MKILFATSEAHPLIKTGGLADVSGSLPDAYYHLKHKVRMVLPAYGDVWEKVSDVKQLSELSIGACGRKLHVRIHAASAEGIDIPIWLVDIPELFHRPGNPYLALDGKDWWDNGERFAVFSKVVAEIAMNRAGLKWQPDLVQSNDWQTGLVPALLTLESVRPKTVFTIHNMAYAGLFPKSLFEGLELPWKWWEPDRGIEFYNNMSMLKAGIQMADRVTTVSPSYAKEITFPEYAYGLEGVLIRRLDEGHLIGILNGIDQDLWNPKTDPFIDHHYSADKGRVVAKKRNKKEMLDFWDLPKSVIDSDDPVVGLVGRLVPQKGIDLVLDVLPELIEQTNARFIMVGTGDSLFEYHLTELAHQYPQRVMIYIGYSESLAHKVEAGADLFLMPSRFEPCGLNQLYSLAYGTPPIVHSTGGLSDTVVNATKENLVAGKATGFVFYDPSRHALKSTILHALHLFSKKRTWQKLQKNGMQQDFSWTRSAKQYLALFKAIV
;
A
#
# COMPACT_ATOMS: atom_id res chain seq x y z
N MET A 1 -16.13 -12.41 -16.71
CA MET A 1 -16.32 -12.65 -15.27
C MET A 1 -16.87 -11.38 -14.65
N LYS A 2 -17.80 -11.49 -13.68
CA LYS A 2 -18.30 -10.38 -12.86
C LYS A 2 -17.58 -10.40 -11.52
N ILE A 3 -16.91 -9.32 -11.18
CA ILE A 3 -16.09 -9.20 -9.97
C ILE A 3 -16.66 -8.12 -9.07
N LEU A 4 -16.97 -8.46 -7.82
CA LEU A 4 -17.29 -7.51 -6.76
C LEU A 4 -16.03 -7.24 -5.96
N PHE A 5 -15.54 -6.01 -5.98
CA PHE A 5 -14.37 -5.57 -5.26
C PHE A 5 -14.81 -4.80 -4.01
N ALA A 6 -14.64 -5.39 -2.84
CA ALA A 6 -15.04 -4.80 -1.56
C ALA A 6 -13.81 -4.22 -0.85
N THR A 7 -13.89 -2.96 -0.47
CA THR A 7 -12.78 -2.23 0.17
C THR A 7 -13.28 -1.16 1.13
N SER A 8 -12.44 -0.77 2.06
CA SER A 8 -12.69 0.36 2.98
C SER A 8 -12.09 1.68 2.52
N GLU A 9 -11.21 1.65 1.53
CA GLU A 9 -10.52 2.83 0.98
C GLU A 9 -10.38 2.69 -0.52
N ALA A 10 -10.38 3.81 -1.25
CA ALA A 10 -10.03 3.89 -2.67
C ALA A 10 -9.58 5.32 -3.01
N HIS A 11 -8.36 5.47 -3.54
CA HIS A 11 -7.91 6.75 -4.11
C HIS A 11 -8.66 7.04 -5.43
N PRO A 12 -9.09 8.29 -5.69
CA PRO A 12 -8.88 9.52 -4.92
C PRO A 12 -9.97 9.81 -3.85
N LEU A 13 -10.93 8.90 -3.65
CA LEU A 13 -12.09 9.12 -2.78
C LEU A 13 -11.69 9.27 -1.31
N ILE A 14 -10.96 8.30 -0.79
CA ILE A 14 -10.50 8.27 0.61
C ILE A 14 -9.21 7.45 0.69
N LYS A 15 -8.18 7.97 1.39
CA LYS A 15 -6.87 7.33 1.50
C LYS A 15 -6.28 7.51 2.89
N THR A 16 -5.85 6.40 3.48
CA THR A 16 -5.02 6.37 4.68
C THR A 16 -3.71 5.62 4.46
N GLY A 17 -3.67 4.71 3.48
CA GLY A 17 -2.51 3.88 3.19
C GLY A 17 -2.51 3.31 1.78
N GLY A 18 -1.64 2.32 1.54
CA GLY A 18 -1.46 1.69 0.23
C GLY A 18 -2.68 0.90 -0.27
N LEU A 19 -3.60 0.50 0.62
CA LEU A 19 -4.87 -0.12 0.22
C LEU A 19 -5.66 0.78 -0.74
N ALA A 20 -5.68 2.09 -0.48
CA ALA A 20 -6.39 3.04 -1.32
C ALA A 20 -5.83 3.09 -2.75
N ASP A 21 -4.50 3.04 -2.90
CA ASP A 21 -3.85 3.02 -4.23
C ASP A 21 -4.20 1.75 -4.99
N VAL A 22 -4.18 0.59 -4.31
CA VAL A 22 -4.59 -0.69 -4.91
C VAL A 22 -6.06 -0.64 -5.33
N SER A 23 -6.94 -0.15 -4.46
CA SER A 23 -8.39 -0.13 -4.71
C SER A 23 -8.79 0.87 -5.78
N GLY A 24 -8.04 1.96 -5.93
CA GLY A 24 -8.26 2.94 -7.00
C GLY A 24 -7.79 2.49 -8.38
N SER A 25 -6.91 1.48 -8.47
CA SER A 25 -6.26 1.14 -9.75
C SER A 25 -6.47 -0.31 -10.19
N LEU A 26 -6.37 -1.29 -9.28
CA LEU A 26 -6.46 -2.72 -9.65
C LEU A 26 -7.83 -3.10 -10.24
N PRO A 27 -8.98 -2.64 -9.70
CA PRO A 27 -10.28 -2.94 -10.29
C PRO A 27 -10.45 -2.35 -11.69
N ASP A 28 -9.91 -1.17 -11.95
CA ASP A 28 -9.89 -0.55 -13.29
C ASP A 28 -9.06 -1.38 -14.27
N ALA A 29 -7.91 -1.91 -13.82
CA ALA A 29 -7.11 -2.81 -14.66
C ALA A 29 -7.88 -4.10 -15.02
N TYR A 30 -8.72 -4.65 -14.13
CA TYR A 30 -9.64 -5.75 -14.50
C TYR A 30 -10.66 -5.32 -15.54
N TYR A 31 -11.23 -4.13 -15.40
CA TYR A 31 -12.19 -3.58 -16.35
C TYR A 31 -11.58 -3.38 -17.74
N HIS A 32 -10.39 -2.83 -17.84
CA HIS A 32 -9.66 -2.67 -19.10
C HIS A 32 -9.29 -4.02 -19.73
N LEU A 33 -9.11 -5.06 -18.91
CA LEU A 33 -8.97 -6.46 -19.38
C LEU A 33 -10.30 -7.13 -19.68
N LYS A 34 -11.41 -6.34 -19.87
CA LYS A 34 -12.74 -6.76 -20.33
C LYS A 34 -13.53 -7.60 -19.32
N HIS A 35 -13.31 -7.37 -18.02
CA HIS A 35 -14.14 -7.93 -16.97
C HIS A 35 -15.21 -6.93 -16.50
N LYS A 36 -16.32 -7.42 -15.94
CA LYS A 36 -17.40 -6.57 -15.38
C LYS A 36 -17.13 -6.39 -13.89
N VAL A 37 -16.65 -5.23 -13.51
CA VAL A 37 -16.25 -4.94 -12.12
C VAL A 37 -17.22 -3.95 -11.47
N ARG A 38 -17.47 -4.11 -10.18
CA ARG A 38 -18.13 -3.15 -9.30
C ARG A 38 -17.31 -3.00 -8.05
N MET A 39 -17.03 -1.76 -7.64
CA MET A 39 -16.43 -1.46 -6.35
C MET A 39 -17.51 -1.23 -5.32
N VAL A 40 -17.34 -1.74 -4.10
CA VAL A 40 -18.21 -1.44 -2.96
C VAL A 40 -17.37 -0.78 -1.87
N LEU A 41 -17.80 0.41 -1.44
CA LEU A 41 -17.10 1.26 -0.48
C LEU A 41 -18.10 1.83 0.53
N PRO A 42 -17.75 2.00 1.84
CA PRO A 42 -18.57 2.77 2.76
C PRO A 42 -18.68 4.23 2.32
N ALA A 43 -19.87 4.81 2.43
CA ALA A 43 -20.13 6.21 2.10
C ALA A 43 -19.70 7.12 3.26
N TYR A 44 -18.38 7.31 3.43
CA TYR A 44 -17.86 8.28 4.40
C TYR A 44 -18.27 9.72 4.04
N GLY A 45 -18.33 10.60 5.03
CA GLY A 45 -18.74 11.99 4.82
C GLY A 45 -17.99 12.67 3.66
N ASP A 46 -16.66 12.58 3.67
CA ASP A 46 -15.80 13.23 2.67
C ASP A 46 -15.90 12.63 1.25
N VAL A 47 -16.43 11.41 1.12
CA VAL A 47 -16.58 10.75 -0.19
C VAL A 47 -17.63 11.43 -1.04
N TRP A 48 -18.69 11.97 -0.42
CA TRP A 48 -19.79 12.62 -1.14
C TRP A 48 -19.38 13.85 -1.95
N GLU A 49 -18.34 14.54 -1.54
CA GLU A 49 -17.78 15.70 -2.24
C GLU A 49 -16.96 15.33 -3.48
N LYS A 50 -16.55 14.05 -3.59
CA LYS A 50 -15.64 13.56 -4.62
C LYS A 50 -16.31 12.66 -5.66
N VAL A 51 -17.61 12.44 -5.53
CA VAL A 51 -18.37 11.59 -6.46
C VAL A 51 -19.37 12.41 -7.25
N SER A 52 -19.69 11.91 -8.43
CA SER A 52 -20.70 12.44 -9.35
C SER A 52 -21.73 11.38 -9.73
N ASP A 53 -22.77 11.76 -10.48
CA ASP A 53 -23.81 10.86 -11.00
C ASP A 53 -24.45 9.98 -9.93
N VAL A 54 -24.58 10.50 -8.73
CA VAL A 54 -25.08 9.74 -7.57
C VAL A 54 -26.55 9.38 -7.77
N LYS A 55 -26.85 8.09 -7.69
CA LYS A 55 -28.21 7.56 -7.83
C LYS A 55 -28.45 6.46 -6.80
N GLN A 56 -29.49 6.62 -5.97
CA GLN A 56 -29.92 5.52 -5.10
C GLN A 56 -30.45 4.36 -5.96
N LEU A 57 -29.88 3.18 -5.74
CA LEU A 57 -30.22 1.94 -6.45
C LEU A 57 -31.21 1.09 -5.66
N SER A 58 -31.01 0.98 -4.36
CA SER A 58 -31.77 0.13 -3.47
C SER A 58 -31.63 0.55 -2.02
N GLU A 59 -32.48 -0.04 -1.18
CA GLU A 59 -32.38 0.05 0.29
C GLU A 59 -32.66 -1.31 0.90
N LEU A 60 -32.05 -1.57 2.06
CA LEU A 60 -32.27 -2.80 2.83
C LEU A 60 -32.06 -2.52 4.31
N SER A 61 -32.42 -3.50 5.15
CA SER A 61 -32.18 -3.41 6.60
C SER A 61 -31.23 -4.52 7.02
N ILE A 62 -30.23 -4.17 7.83
CA ILE A 62 -29.24 -5.10 8.39
C ILE A 62 -29.40 -5.14 9.92
N GLY A 63 -29.52 -6.35 10.47
CA GLY A 63 -29.50 -6.58 11.92
C GLY A 63 -28.07 -6.64 12.46
N ALA A 64 -27.77 -5.85 13.49
CA ALA A 64 -26.52 -5.92 14.23
C ALA A 64 -26.72 -5.34 15.63
N CYS A 65 -26.12 -5.98 16.65
CA CYS A 65 -26.08 -5.48 18.03
C CYS A 65 -27.47 -5.11 18.58
N GLY A 66 -28.48 -5.96 18.32
CA GLY A 66 -29.86 -5.79 18.81
C GLY A 66 -30.67 -4.68 18.12
N ARG A 67 -30.17 -4.08 17.06
CA ARG A 67 -30.86 -3.01 16.30
C ARG A 67 -30.91 -3.32 14.80
N LYS A 68 -31.84 -2.69 14.11
CA LYS A 68 -31.93 -2.70 12.65
C LYS A 68 -31.35 -1.41 12.11
N LEU A 69 -30.36 -1.52 11.23
CA LEU A 69 -29.74 -0.42 10.55
C LEU A 69 -30.36 -0.27 9.16
N HIS A 70 -30.76 0.94 8.82
CA HIS A 70 -31.24 1.26 7.48
C HIS A 70 -30.06 1.54 6.55
N VAL A 71 -29.97 0.80 5.46
CA VAL A 71 -28.86 0.85 4.51
C VAL A 71 -29.39 1.32 3.17
N ARG A 72 -28.79 2.34 2.61
CA ARG A 72 -29.02 2.76 1.21
C ARG A 72 -27.80 2.41 0.38
N ILE A 73 -28.01 1.94 -0.84
CA ILE A 73 -26.94 1.69 -1.78
C ILE A 73 -27.08 2.67 -2.92
N HIS A 74 -26.03 3.45 -3.16
CA HIS A 74 -25.96 4.42 -4.23
C HIS A 74 -24.95 3.98 -5.29
N ALA A 75 -25.31 4.12 -6.58
CA ALA A 75 -24.32 4.14 -7.65
C ALA A 75 -23.70 5.52 -7.69
N ALA A 76 -22.41 5.58 -7.99
CA ALA A 76 -21.67 6.81 -8.18
C ALA A 76 -20.55 6.61 -9.19
N SER A 77 -20.05 7.71 -9.72
CA SER A 77 -18.84 7.82 -10.53
C SER A 77 -17.83 8.72 -9.81
N ALA A 78 -16.55 8.56 -10.08
CA ALA A 78 -15.51 9.44 -9.56
C ALA A 78 -14.44 9.67 -10.62
N GLU A 79 -13.86 10.86 -10.63
CA GLU A 79 -12.70 11.14 -11.49
C GLU A 79 -11.54 10.20 -11.14
N GLY A 80 -10.90 9.62 -12.17
CA GLY A 80 -9.78 8.68 -12.00
C GLY A 80 -10.19 7.25 -11.63
N ILE A 81 -11.51 6.91 -11.63
CA ILE A 81 -12.02 5.54 -11.45
C ILE A 81 -13.01 5.22 -12.57
N ASP A 82 -12.66 4.28 -13.44
CA ASP A 82 -13.44 3.94 -14.64
C ASP A 82 -14.59 2.96 -14.38
N ILE A 83 -14.58 2.29 -13.23
CA ILE A 83 -15.61 1.32 -12.87
C ILE A 83 -16.74 1.97 -12.06
N PRO A 84 -17.97 1.42 -12.14
CA PRO A 84 -19.06 1.85 -11.27
C PRO A 84 -18.74 1.58 -9.79
N ILE A 85 -19.01 2.57 -8.96
CA ILE A 85 -18.84 2.54 -7.51
C ILE A 85 -20.21 2.36 -6.86
N TRP A 86 -20.32 1.46 -5.91
CA TRP A 86 -21.47 1.31 -5.05
C TRP A 86 -21.13 1.77 -3.63
N LEU A 87 -21.75 2.85 -3.22
CA LEU A 87 -21.58 3.43 -1.89
C LEU A 87 -22.61 2.83 -0.93
N VAL A 88 -22.13 2.26 0.15
CA VAL A 88 -22.94 1.75 1.26
C VAL A 88 -23.16 2.89 2.25
N ASP A 89 -24.34 3.47 2.21
CA ASP A 89 -24.72 4.65 2.98
C ASP A 89 -25.48 4.23 4.24
N ILE A 90 -24.83 4.41 5.38
CA ILE A 90 -25.35 4.26 6.74
C ILE A 90 -24.81 5.44 7.55
N PRO A 91 -25.54 6.58 7.57
CA PRO A 91 -25.01 7.84 8.12
C PRO A 91 -24.50 7.70 9.56
N GLU A 92 -25.22 6.99 10.42
CA GLU A 92 -24.84 6.78 11.80
C GLU A 92 -23.53 6.03 12.00
N LEU A 93 -23.07 5.27 11.00
CA LEU A 93 -21.80 4.54 11.02
C LEU A 93 -20.67 5.24 10.26
N PHE A 94 -20.99 5.94 9.16
CA PHE A 94 -19.94 6.40 8.25
C PHE A 94 -19.89 7.92 8.02
N HIS A 95 -20.96 8.69 8.32
CA HIS A 95 -20.91 10.15 8.20
C HIS A 95 -20.30 10.77 9.45
N ARG A 96 -19.00 10.71 9.59
CA ARG A 96 -18.25 11.21 10.75
C ARG A 96 -17.04 12.01 10.31
N PRO A 97 -16.62 13.05 11.07
CA PRO A 97 -15.37 13.74 10.81
C PRO A 97 -14.18 12.87 11.19
N GLY A 98 -13.02 13.10 10.58
CA GLY A 98 -11.82 12.30 10.78
C GLY A 98 -11.57 11.35 9.63
N ASN A 99 -10.67 10.40 9.83
CA ASN A 99 -10.41 9.40 8.80
C ASN A 99 -11.30 8.15 8.95
N PRO A 100 -11.28 7.21 8.01
CA PRO A 100 -12.09 5.99 8.07
C PRO A 100 -12.01 5.20 9.37
N TYR A 101 -10.89 5.26 10.09
CA TYR A 101 -10.60 4.41 11.25
C TYR A 101 -10.44 5.17 12.55
N LEU A 102 -9.96 6.42 12.47
CA LEU A 102 -9.60 7.23 13.63
C LEU A 102 -10.54 8.43 13.79
N ALA A 103 -10.89 8.72 15.03
CA ALA A 103 -11.57 9.95 15.42
C ALA A 103 -10.59 11.15 15.39
N LEU A 104 -11.11 12.35 15.62
CA LEU A 104 -10.30 13.57 15.59
C LEU A 104 -9.21 13.64 16.69
N ASP A 105 -9.34 12.83 17.74
CA ASP A 105 -8.33 12.69 18.80
C ASP A 105 -7.22 11.70 18.46
N GLY A 106 -7.24 11.12 17.24
CA GLY A 106 -6.27 10.18 16.74
C GLY A 106 -6.43 8.73 17.25
N LYS A 107 -7.50 8.44 18.02
CA LYS A 107 -7.81 7.09 18.48
C LYS A 107 -8.77 6.40 17.54
N ASP A 108 -8.75 5.08 17.57
CA ASP A 108 -9.73 4.27 16.86
C ASP A 108 -11.16 4.64 17.25
N TRP A 109 -12.04 4.67 16.26
CA TRP A 109 -13.46 4.74 16.55
C TRP A 109 -13.88 3.53 17.39
N TRP A 110 -14.53 3.77 18.50
CA TRP A 110 -14.93 2.75 19.50
C TRP A 110 -15.81 1.64 18.91
N ASP A 111 -16.53 1.92 17.85
CA ASP A 111 -17.44 1.02 17.15
C ASP A 111 -16.91 0.51 15.79
N ASN A 112 -15.61 0.63 15.50
CA ASN A 112 -15.02 0.13 14.26
C ASN A 112 -15.41 -1.32 13.96
N GLY A 113 -15.51 -2.17 14.97
CA GLY A 113 -15.93 -3.56 14.81
C GLY A 113 -17.35 -3.69 14.26
N GLU A 114 -18.33 -2.95 14.81
CA GLU A 114 -19.71 -2.94 14.32
C GLU A 114 -19.77 -2.33 12.89
N ARG A 115 -19.11 -1.21 12.68
CA ARG A 115 -19.07 -0.50 11.39
C ARG A 115 -18.69 -1.42 10.25
N PHE A 116 -17.56 -2.09 10.37
CA PHE A 116 -17.03 -2.93 9.29
C PHE A 116 -17.65 -4.34 9.26
N ALA A 117 -18.20 -4.83 10.39
CA ALA A 117 -19.03 -6.04 10.38
C ALA A 117 -20.34 -5.81 9.62
N VAL A 118 -21.01 -4.68 9.86
CA VAL A 118 -22.23 -4.29 9.11
C VAL A 118 -21.92 -4.09 7.65
N PHE A 119 -20.83 -3.40 7.32
CA PHE A 119 -20.37 -3.27 5.93
C PHE A 119 -20.18 -4.64 5.27
N SER A 120 -19.52 -5.57 5.95
CA SER A 120 -19.32 -6.95 5.46
C SER A 120 -20.65 -7.69 5.24
N LYS A 121 -21.64 -7.51 6.14
CA LYS A 121 -23.00 -8.08 5.95
C LYS A 121 -23.67 -7.52 4.70
N VAL A 122 -23.58 -6.20 4.47
CA VAL A 122 -24.13 -5.56 3.25
C VAL A 122 -23.47 -6.11 1.99
N VAL A 123 -22.13 -6.24 2.00
CA VAL A 123 -21.39 -6.82 0.87
C VAL A 123 -21.83 -8.26 0.58
N ALA A 124 -22.06 -9.06 1.63
CA ALA A 124 -22.57 -10.43 1.47
C ALA A 124 -23.98 -10.45 0.86
N GLU A 125 -24.90 -9.55 1.29
CA GLU A 125 -26.25 -9.42 0.69
C GLU A 125 -26.18 -8.99 -0.78
N ILE A 126 -25.28 -8.09 -1.13
CA ILE A 126 -25.00 -7.69 -2.54
C ILE A 126 -24.49 -8.90 -3.33
N ALA A 127 -23.53 -9.65 -2.79
CA ALA A 127 -22.94 -10.81 -3.43
C ALA A 127 -23.96 -11.93 -3.68
N MET A 128 -24.91 -12.08 -2.79
CA MET A 128 -26.02 -13.06 -2.90
C MET A 128 -27.22 -12.55 -3.70
N ASN A 129 -27.12 -11.37 -4.33
CA ASN A 129 -28.21 -10.73 -5.09
C ASN A 129 -29.48 -10.49 -4.25
N ARG A 130 -29.34 -10.27 -2.95
CA ARG A 130 -30.45 -9.99 -2.02
C ARG A 130 -30.60 -8.49 -1.71
N ALA A 131 -29.67 -7.67 -2.16
CA ALA A 131 -29.71 -6.21 -1.97
C ALA A 131 -30.52 -5.45 -3.04
N GLY A 132 -31.30 -6.14 -3.91
CA GLY A 132 -32.16 -5.50 -4.90
C GLY A 132 -31.45 -4.92 -6.14
N LEU A 133 -30.16 -5.22 -6.35
CA LEU A 133 -29.34 -4.60 -7.42
C LEU A 133 -29.41 -5.30 -8.77
N LYS A 134 -30.11 -6.45 -8.88
CA LYS A 134 -30.23 -7.27 -10.11
C LYS A 134 -28.89 -7.58 -10.78
N TRP A 135 -27.83 -7.74 -9.97
CA TRP A 135 -26.49 -8.07 -10.40
C TRP A 135 -25.83 -9.01 -9.38
N GLN A 136 -25.31 -10.12 -9.85
CA GLN A 136 -24.65 -11.12 -9.03
C GLN A 136 -23.23 -11.34 -9.53
N PRO A 137 -22.20 -11.26 -8.67
CA PRO A 137 -20.83 -11.54 -9.03
C PRO A 137 -20.57 -13.04 -9.20
N ASP A 138 -19.57 -13.39 -10.02
CA ASP A 138 -18.98 -14.72 -10.06
C ASP A 138 -17.96 -14.88 -8.93
N LEU A 139 -17.35 -13.75 -8.52
CA LEU A 139 -16.29 -13.69 -7.52
C LEU A 139 -16.37 -12.39 -6.70
N VAL A 140 -16.10 -12.51 -5.40
CA VAL A 140 -15.89 -11.37 -4.48
C VAL A 140 -14.42 -11.32 -4.08
N GLN A 141 -13.76 -10.21 -4.38
CA GLN A 141 -12.46 -9.87 -3.80
C GLN A 141 -12.67 -8.92 -2.63
N SER A 142 -12.28 -9.33 -1.44
CA SER A 142 -12.34 -8.56 -0.20
C SER A 142 -10.93 -8.23 0.28
N ASN A 143 -10.77 -7.06 0.90
CA ASN A 143 -9.47 -6.45 1.19
C ASN A 143 -9.35 -6.09 2.67
N ASP A 144 -8.32 -6.59 3.33
CA ASP A 144 -7.98 -6.38 4.74
C ASP A 144 -9.10 -6.70 5.74
N TRP A 145 -8.81 -6.50 7.02
CA TRP A 145 -9.71 -6.87 8.12
C TRP A 145 -11.10 -6.24 8.03
N GLN A 146 -11.22 -5.05 7.44
CA GLN A 146 -12.49 -4.33 7.29
C GLN A 146 -13.51 -5.09 6.45
N THR A 147 -13.06 -6.00 5.60
CA THR A 147 -13.92 -6.87 4.77
C THR A 147 -13.73 -8.35 5.10
N GLY A 148 -13.01 -8.65 6.17
CA GLY A 148 -12.63 -10.01 6.52
C GLY A 148 -13.81 -10.95 6.87
N LEU A 149 -14.94 -10.40 7.31
CA LEU A 149 -16.14 -11.20 7.54
C LEU A 149 -16.89 -11.57 6.24
N VAL A 150 -16.64 -10.94 5.10
CA VAL A 150 -17.34 -11.22 3.84
C VAL A 150 -17.17 -12.69 3.42
N PRO A 151 -15.96 -13.26 3.31
CA PRO A 151 -15.79 -14.67 3.00
C PRO A 151 -16.51 -15.58 3.99
N ALA A 152 -16.39 -15.27 5.29
CA ALA A 152 -17.04 -16.08 6.35
C ALA A 152 -18.56 -16.12 6.17
N LEU A 153 -19.20 -14.96 6.02
CA LEU A 153 -20.65 -14.86 5.83
C LEU A 153 -21.11 -15.63 4.60
N LEU A 154 -20.36 -15.56 3.51
CA LEU A 154 -20.68 -16.30 2.29
C LEU A 154 -20.55 -17.82 2.46
N THR A 155 -19.75 -18.33 3.42
CA THR A 155 -19.72 -19.79 3.69
C THR A 155 -21.00 -20.35 4.28
N LEU A 156 -21.91 -19.50 4.72
CA LEU A 156 -23.23 -19.92 5.21
C LEU A 156 -24.18 -20.31 4.08
N GLU A 157 -23.83 -19.97 2.85
CA GLU A 157 -24.64 -20.20 1.66
C GLU A 157 -24.17 -21.45 0.91
N SER A 158 -25.09 -22.31 0.51
CA SER A 158 -24.77 -23.53 -0.25
C SER A 158 -24.33 -23.24 -1.68
N VAL A 159 -24.87 -22.18 -2.30
CA VAL A 159 -24.48 -21.68 -3.61
C VAL A 159 -24.09 -20.22 -3.47
N ARG A 160 -22.85 -19.89 -3.73
CA ARG A 160 -22.29 -18.56 -3.53
C ARG A 160 -21.21 -18.23 -4.54
N PRO A 161 -20.93 -16.95 -4.79
CA PRO A 161 -19.74 -16.57 -5.56
C PRO A 161 -18.47 -17.05 -4.86
N LYS A 162 -17.41 -17.25 -5.63
CA LYS A 162 -16.08 -17.52 -5.08
C LYS A 162 -15.53 -16.32 -4.35
N THR A 163 -14.63 -16.56 -3.40
CA THR A 163 -14.05 -15.49 -2.58
C THR A 163 -12.52 -15.50 -2.64
N VAL A 164 -11.97 -14.31 -2.83
CA VAL A 164 -10.53 -14.06 -2.67
C VAL A 164 -10.36 -12.99 -1.60
N PHE A 165 -9.58 -13.28 -0.59
CA PHE A 165 -9.27 -12.35 0.49
C PHE A 165 -7.83 -11.85 0.31
N THR A 166 -7.63 -10.54 0.25
CA THR A 166 -6.32 -9.91 0.05
C THR A 166 -5.84 -9.27 1.35
N ILE A 167 -4.68 -9.71 1.83
CA ILE A 167 -3.98 -9.15 2.99
C ILE A 167 -3.02 -8.07 2.49
N HIS A 168 -3.23 -6.84 2.94
CA HIS A 168 -2.31 -5.73 2.65
C HIS A 168 -1.30 -5.52 3.77
N ASN A 169 -1.72 -5.70 5.03
CA ASN A 169 -0.81 -5.60 6.17
C ASN A 169 -1.28 -6.45 7.36
N MET A 170 -0.48 -7.44 7.75
CA MET A 170 -0.76 -8.32 8.90
C MET A 170 -0.80 -7.59 10.26
N ALA A 171 -0.20 -6.42 10.38
CA ALA A 171 -0.17 -5.67 11.63
C ALA A 171 -1.57 -5.25 12.14
N TYR A 172 -2.58 -5.30 11.28
CA TYR A 172 -3.94 -4.89 11.59
C TYR A 172 -4.89 -6.09 11.58
N ALA A 173 -5.01 -6.76 12.72
CA ALA A 173 -5.80 -7.99 12.84
C ALA A 173 -7.33 -7.78 12.96
N GLY A 174 -7.79 -6.54 13.18
CA GLY A 174 -9.22 -6.25 13.40
C GLY A 174 -9.77 -7.06 14.57
N LEU A 175 -9.23 -6.82 15.78
CA LEU A 175 -9.57 -7.54 17.00
C LEU A 175 -10.70 -6.85 17.75
N PHE A 176 -11.76 -7.60 18.05
CA PHE A 176 -12.93 -7.08 18.73
C PHE A 176 -13.43 -8.05 19.79
N PRO A 177 -14.06 -7.54 20.89
CA PRO A 177 -14.44 -8.36 22.01
C PRO A 177 -15.54 -9.38 21.64
N LYS A 178 -15.63 -10.45 22.43
CA LYS A 178 -16.65 -11.51 22.31
C LYS A 178 -18.08 -10.97 22.30
N SER A 179 -18.35 -9.91 23.05
CA SER A 179 -19.67 -9.26 23.07
C SER A 179 -20.10 -8.74 21.69
N LEU A 180 -19.14 -8.29 20.85
CA LEU A 180 -19.45 -7.92 19.47
C LEU A 180 -19.80 -9.16 18.64
N PHE A 181 -19.04 -10.26 18.77
CA PHE A 181 -19.35 -11.51 18.09
C PHE A 181 -20.78 -11.97 18.39
N GLU A 182 -21.17 -11.94 19.68
CA GLU A 182 -22.52 -12.27 20.13
C GLU A 182 -23.56 -11.29 19.58
N GLY A 183 -23.29 -9.98 19.66
CA GLY A 183 -24.18 -8.94 19.15
C GLY A 183 -24.39 -8.98 17.63
N LEU A 184 -23.45 -9.52 16.88
CA LEU A 184 -23.55 -9.76 15.45
C LEU A 184 -24.32 -11.03 15.10
N GLU A 185 -24.69 -11.84 16.09
CA GLU A 185 -25.39 -13.13 15.94
C GLU A 185 -24.66 -14.10 15.01
N LEU A 186 -23.32 -14.11 15.08
CA LEU A 186 -22.50 -15.00 14.28
C LEU A 186 -22.60 -16.44 14.77
N PRO A 187 -22.46 -17.45 13.89
CA PRO A 187 -22.57 -18.86 14.28
C PRO A 187 -21.55 -19.25 15.35
N TRP A 188 -21.99 -19.79 16.46
CA TRP A 188 -21.13 -20.20 17.58
C TRP A 188 -20.02 -21.18 17.19
N LYS A 189 -20.20 -22.00 16.16
CA LYS A 189 -19.15 -22.85 15.59
C LYS A 189 -17.94 -22.07 15.07
N TRP A 190 -18.05 -20.76 14.89
CA TRP A 190 -16.94 -19.90 14.49
C TRP A 190 -16.14 -19.36 15.70
N TRP A 191 -16.72 -19.45 16.91
CA TRP A 191 -15.98 -19.09 18.14
C TRP A 191 -15.07 -20.25 18.55
N GLU A 192 -14.03 -20.47 17.75
CA GLU A 192 -13.13 -21.60 17.88
C GLU A 192 -11.72 -21.15 17.40
N PRO A 193 -10.65 -21.45 18.20
CA PRO A 193 -9.31 -20.91 17.97
C PRO A 193 -8.57 -21.52 16.77
N ASP A 194 -8.80 -22.77 16.39
CA ASP A 194 -8.05 -23.41 15.31
C ASP A 194 -8.66 -23.11 13.93
N ARG A 195 -9.95 -23.40 13.76
CA ARG A 195 -10.65 -23.29 12.46
C ARG A 195 -11.71 -22.21 12.40
N GLY A 196 -11.89 -21.49 13.50
CA GLY A 196 -12.82 -20.39 13.64
C GLY A 196 -12.15 -19.02 13.51
N ILE A 197 -12.81 -18.02 14.05
CA ILE A 197 -12.39 -16.61 14.01
C ILE A 197 -12.02 -16.06 15.38
N GLU A 198 -12.12 -16.90 16.43
CA GLU A 198 -11.65 -16.57 17.76
C GLU A 198 -10.12 -16.44 17.75
N PHE A 199 -9.61 -15.42 18.45
CA PHE A 199 -8.20 -15.16 18.58
C PHE A 199 -7.90 -14.49 19.93
N TYR A 200 -7.35 -15.26 20.88
CA TYR A 200 -7.05 -14.81 22.26
C TYR A 200 -8.24 -14.11 22.93
N ASN A 201 -9.40 -14.77 22.97
CA ASN A 201 -10.67 -14.25 23.50
C ASN A 201 -11.24 -13.03 22.76
N ASN A 202 -10.78 -12.73 21.58
CA ASN A 202 -11.35 -11.73 20.69
C ASN A 202 -11.80 -12.39 19.37
N MET A 203 -12.68 -11.72 18.67
CA MET A 203 -12.97 -12.00 17.28
C MET A 203 -11.92 -11.29 16.42
N SER A 204 -11.23 -12.00 15.53
CA SER A 204 -10.37 -11.40 14.52
C SER A 204 -11.04 -11.44 13.15
N MET A 205 -11.32 -10.27 12.59
CA MET A 205 -11.88 -10.17 11.26
C MET A 205 -10.85 -10.52 10.17
N LEU A 206 -9.57 -10.21 10.39
CA LEU A 206 -8.49 -10.64 9.48
C LEU A 206 -8.42 -12.17 9.42
N LYS A 207 -8.43 -12.83 10.58
CA LYS A 207 -8.43 -14.29 10.66
C LYS A 207 -9.63 -14.90 9.94
N ALA A 208 -10.80 -14.28 10.04
CA ALA A 208 -12.01 -14.73 9.36
C ALA A 208 -11.80 -14.77 7.82
N GLY A 209 -11.23 -13.71 7.27
CA GLY A 209 -10.89 -13.63 5.86
C GLY A 209 -9.86 -14.68 5.44
N ILE A 210 -8.77 -14.82 6.19
CA ILE A 210 -7.72 -15.81 5.93
C ILE A 210 -8.27 -17.23 6.01
N GLN A 211 -9.03 -17.54 7.04
CA GLN A 211 -9.52 -18.87 7.33
C GLN A 211 -10.58 -19.35 6.34
N MET A 212 -11.50 -18.46 5.92
CA MET A 212 -12.74 -18.85 5.26
C MET A 212 -12.87 -18.47 3.78
N ALA A 213 -11.91 -17.73 3.22
CA ALA A 213 -11.89 -17.45 1.79
C ALA A 213 -11.49 -18.69 0.96
N ASP A 214 -11.97 -18.79 -0.28
CA ASP A 214 -11.54 -19.85 -1.21
C ASP A 214 -10.04 -19.72 -1.54
N ARG A 215 -9.54 -18.48 -1.68
CA ARG A 215 -8.10 -18.16 -1.81
C ARG A 215 -7.75 -16.93 -1.01
N VAL A 216 -6.52 -16.90 -0.54
CA VAL A 216 -5.91 -15.76 0.15
C VAL A 216 -4.80 -15.23 -0.72
N THR A 217 -4.76 -13.94 -0.91
CA THR A 217 -3.63 -13.27 -1.56
C THR A 217 -2.98 -12.28 -0.61
N THR A 218 -1.72 -11.98 -0.88
CA THR A 218 -1.04 -10.84 -0.26
C THR A 218 -0.20 -10.12 -1.32
N VAL A 219 0.36 -8.99 -0.95
CA VAL A 219 0.84 -7.97 -1.88
C VAL A 219 2.27 -8.17 -2.40
N SER A 220 2.91 -9.30 -2.06
CA SER A 220 4.17 -9.71 -2.70
C SER A 220 4.49 -11.19 -2.45
N PRO A 221 5.25 -11.87 -3.35
CA PRO A 221 5.67 -13.26 -3.17
C PRO A 221 6.52 -13.49 -1.92
N SER A 222 7.45 -12.60 -1.62
CA SER A 222 8.28 -12.70 -0.41
C SER A 222 7.44 -12.49 0.85
N TYR A 223 6.54 -11.52 0.85
CA TYR A 223 5.66 -11.30 1.99
C TYR A 223 4.71 -12.48 2.27
N ALA A 224 4.24 -13.18 1.22
CA ALA A 224 3.44 -14.40 1.40
C ALA A 224 4.19 -15.50 2.19
N LYS A 225 5.51 -15.52 2.12
CA LYS A 225 6.37 -16.42 2.91
C LYS A 225 6.64 -15.82 4.29
N GLU A 226 7.01 -14.55 4.36
CA GLU A 226 7.36 -13.87 5.62
C GLU A 226 6.21 -13.95 6.64
N ILE A 227 4.96 -13.73 6.21
CA ILE A 227 3.80 -13.79 7.12
C ILE A 227 3.50 -15.19 7.67
N THR A 228 4.20 -16.22 7.25
CA THR A 228 4.13 -17.56 7.89
C THR A 228 5.10 -17.72 9.06
N PHE A 229 6.02 -16.78 9.28
CA PHE A 229 6.91 -16.79 10.43
C PHE A 229 6.30 -16.04 11.62
N PRO A 230 6.49 -16.51 12.86
CA PRO A 230 5.90 -15.88 14.05
C PRO A 230 6.18 -14.39 14.18
N GLU A 231 7.34 -13.94 13.71
CA GLU A 231 7.80 -12.55 13.74
C GLU A 231 6.90 -11.60 12.94
N TYR A 232 6.27 -12.09 11.84
CA TYR A 232 5.43 -11.30 10.94
C TYR A 232 3.96 -11.73 10.92
N ALA A 233 3.66 -12.90 11.50
CA ALA A 233 2.32 -13.46 11.52
C ALA A 233 1.42 -12.88 12.62
N TYR A 234 2.01 -12.23 13.63
CA TYR A 234 1.30 -11.69 14.79
C TYR A 234 0.40 -12.73 15.49
N GLY A 235 0.87 -14.00 15.58
CA GLY A 235 0.14 -15.12 16.18
C GLY A 235 -0.80 -15.87 15.22
N LEU A 236 -0.84 -15.52 13.95
CA LEU A 236 -1.64 -16.20 12.92
C LEU A 236 -0.83 -17.17 12.04
N GLU A 237 0.43 -17.48 12.41
CA GLU A 237 1.31 -18.36 11.62
C GLU A 237 0.69 -19.71 11.34
N GLY A 238 -0.02 -20.32 12.29
CA GLY A 238 -0.63 -21.64 12.12
C GLY A 238 -1.66 -21.69 10.98
N VAL A 239 -2.52 -20.66 10.85
CA VAL A 239 -3.48 -20.60 9.76
C VAL A 239 -2.80 -20.24 8.44
N LEU A 240 -1.79 -19.35 8.47
CA LEU A 240 -1.07 -18.92 7.26
C LEU A 240 -0.21 -20.04 6.66
N ILE A 241 0.49 -20.81 7.50
CA ILE A 241 1.25 -22.03 7.08
C ILE A 241 0.29 -23.01 6.41
N ARG A 242 -0.84 -23.33 7.05
CA ARG A 242 -1.84 -24.24 6.47
C ARG A 242 -2.33 -23.74 5.11
N ARG A 243 -2.65 -22.46 4.98
CA ARG A 243 -3.10 -21.86 3.70
C ARG A 243 -2.01 -21.89 2.63
N LEU A 244 -0.74 -21.74 3.02
CA LEU A 244 0.40 -21.85 2.10
C LEU A 244 0.58 -23.29 1.63
N ASP A 245 0.56 -24.29 2.55
CA ASP A 245 0.73 -25.70 2.26
C ASP A 245 -0.39 -26.25 1.36
N GLU A 246 -1.61 -25.74 1.53
CA GLU A 246 -2.75 -26.04 0.66
C GLU A 246 -2.65 -25.38 -0.74
N GLY A 247 -1.66 -24.52 -0.98
CA GLY A 247 -1.56 -23.72 -2.20
C GLY A 247 -2.64 -22.63 -2.30
N HIS A 248 -3.18 -22.20 -1.18
CA HIS A 248 -4.27 -21.23 -1.09
C HIS A 248 -3.80 -19.82 -0.70
N LEU A 249 -2.55 -19.65 -0.25
CA LEU A 249 -1.92 -18.34 0.00
C LEU A 249 -0.94 -18.01 -1.12
N ILE A 250 -1.16 -16.89 -1.79
CA ILE A 250 -0.40 -16.50 -2.99
C ILE A 250 0.00 -15.02 -2.87
N GLY A 251 1.27 -14.72 -3.09
CA GLY A 251 1.77 -13.34 -3.18
C GLY A 251 1.69 -12.80 -4.61
N ILE A 252 1.04 -11.67 -4.79
CA ILE A 252 0.95 -10.96 -6.07
C ILE A 252 1.40 -9.52 -5.84
N LEU A 253 2.46 -9.10 -6.55
CA LEU A 253 2.97 -7.72 -6.44
C LEU A 253 1.93 -6.70 -6.88
N ASN A 254 1.83 -5.61 -6.12
CA ASN A 254 1.08 -4.44 -6.54
C ASN A 254 1.72 -3.79 -7.77
N GLY A 255 0.91 -3.05 -8.51
CA GLY A 255 1.37 -2.15 -9.55
C GLY A 255 1.51 -0.71 -9.06
N ILE A 256 1.87 0.16 -9.99
CA ILE A 256 1.78 1.61 -9.83
C ILE A 256 0.91 2.21 -10.93
N ASP A 257 0.31 3.35 -10.63
CA ASP A 257 -0.35 4.17 -11.63
C ASP A 257 0.74 4.80 -12.54
N GLN A 258 0.85 4.29 -13.78
CA GLN A 258 1.86 4.73 -14.73
C GLN A 258 1.46 6.00 -15.49
N ASP A 259 0.26 6.51 -15.31
CA ASP A 259 -0.16 7.81 -15.83
C ASP A 259 0.24 8.92 -14.86
N LEU A 260 0.10 8.68 -13.56
CA LEU A 260 0.49 9.60 -12.50
C LEU A 260 2.00 9.54 -12.19
N TRP A 261 2.54 8.32 -11.95
CA TRP A 261 3.95 8.12 -11.59
C TRP A 261 4.80 7.81 -12.83
N ASN A 262 4.92 8.80 -13.71
CA ASN A 262 5.64 8.67 -14.98
C ASN A 262 6.45 9.94 -15.29
N PRO A 263 7.80 9.88 -15.29
CA PRO A 263 8.61 11.06 -15.51
C PRO A 263 8.45 11.69 -16.91
N LYS A 264 7.70 11.06 -17.84
CA LYS A 264 7.36 11.64 -19.15
C LYS A 264 6.19 12.62 -19.09
N THR A 265 5.25 12.42 -18.16
CA THR A 265 3.94 13.09 -18.12
C THR A 265 3.58 13.65 -16.77
N ASP A 266 4.38 13.42 -15.74
CA ASP A 266 4.15 13.84 -14.36
C ASP A 266 3.89 15.35 -14.26
N PRO A 267 2.70 15.78 -13.80
CA PRO A 267 2.37 17.21 -13.73
C PRO A 267 3.10 17.96 -12.60
N PHE A 268 3.76 17.24 -11.68
CA PHE A 268 4.46 17.83 -10.53
C PHE A 268 5.93 18.12 -10.77
N ILE A 269 6.47 17.74 -11.94
CA ILE A 269 7.87 18.01 -12.31
C ILE A 269 7.96 18.88 -13.57
N ASP A 270 8.90 19.82 -13.57
CA ASP A 270 9.02 20.80 -14.65
C ASP A 270 9.83 20.25 -15.86
N HIS A 271 10.71 19.27 -15.61
CA HIS A 271 11.57 18.70 -16.64
C HIS A 271 11.29 17.23 -16.90
N HIS A 272 10.41 16.97 -17.86
CA HIS A 272 10.05 15.60 -18.25
C HIS A 272 11.21 14.85 -18.93
N TYR A 273 11.29 13.53 -18.66
CA TYR A 273 12.34 12.68 -19.23
C TYR A 273 11.90 11.21 -19.38
N SER A 274 12.72 10.45 -20.11
CA SER A 274 12.52 9.01 -20.28
C SER A 274 13.83 8.27 -20.48
N ALA A 275 13.82 6.95 -20.25
CA ALA A 275 14.96 6.08 -20.52
C ALA A 275 15.26 5.88 -22.01
N ASP A 276 14.32 6.19 -22.91
CA ASP A 276 14.40 5.87 -24.35
C ASP A 276 15.55 6.58 -25.06
N LYS A 277 15.92 7.78 -24.58
CA LYS A 277 17.02 8.57 -25.14
C LYS A 277 18.40 8.28 -24.53
N GLY A 278 18.51 7.23 -23.72
CA GLY A 278 19.78 6.75 -23.15
C GLY A 278 20.46 7.66 -22.11
N ARG A 279 19.91 8.84 -21.84
CA ARG A 279 20.44 9.78 -20.84
C ARG A 279 19.32 10.45 -20.07
N VAL A 280 19.37 10.34 -18.76
CA VAL A 280 18.41 10.99 -17.84
C VAL A 280 18.88 12.42 -17.55
N VAL A 281 19.10 13.23 -18.61
CA VAL A 281 19.70 14.57 -18.48
C VAL A 281 18.79 15.53 -17.71
N ALA A 282 17.46 15.45 -17.95
CA ALA A 282 16.50 16.31 -17.30
C ALA A 282 16.42 16.06 -15.78
N LYS A 283 16.78 14.86 -15.30
CA LYS A 283 16.87 14.55 -13.87
C LYS A 283 17.78 15.50 -13.10
N LYS A 284 18.89 15.95 -13.72
CA LYS A 284 19.76 16.97 -13.10
C LYS A 284 19.08 18.33 -12.93
N ARG A 285 18.14 18.68 -13.82
CA ARG A 285 17.38 19.93 -13.71
C ARG A 285 16.34 19.81 -12.59
N ASN A 286 15.61 18.69 -12.55
CA ASN A 286 14.68 18.39 -11.45
C ASN A 286 15.39 18.38 -10.09
N LYS A 287 16.64 17.88 -10.02
CA LYS A 287 17.47 17.93 -8.81
C LYS A 287 17.70 19.38 -8.35
N LYS A 288 18.02 20.29 -9.27
CA LYS A 288 18.24 21.70 -8.95
C LYS A 288 16.96 22.35 -8.41
N GLU A 289 15.84 22.15 -9.07
CA GLU A 289 14.53 22.68 -8.64
C GLU A 289 14.07 22.09 -7.31
N MET A 290 14.30 20.80 -7.09
CA MET A 290 14.05 20.20 -5.79
C MET A 290 14.89 20.84 -4.69
N LEU A 291 16.19 21.09 -4.94
CA LEU A 291 17.07 21.74 -3.97
C LEU A 291 16.73 23.22 -3.75
N ASP A 292 16.23 23.91 -4.77
CA ASP A 292 15.79 25.30 -4.70
C ASP A 292 14.60 25.50 -3.74
N PHE A 293 13.79 24.48 -3.55
CA PHE A 293 12.69 24.48 -2.56
C PHE A 293 13.15 24.80 -1.13
N TRP A 294 14.40 24.53 -0.78
CA TRP A 294 14.97 24.79 0.55
C TRP A 294 15.85 26.06 0.60
N ASP A 295 15.73 26.96 -0.35
CA ASP A 295 16.50 28.24 -0.42
C ASP A 295 18.01 28.05 -0.23
N LEU A 296 18.58 26.97 -0.79
CA LEU A 296 19.99 26.65 -0.66
C LEU A 296 20.86 27.59 -1.51
N PRO A 297 22.12 27.86 -1.10
CA PRO A 297 23.06 28.61 -1.92
C PRO A 297 23.27 28.02 -3.31
N LYS A 298 23.40 28.86 -4.34
CA LYS A 298 23.64 28.42 -5.73
C LYS A 298 24.80 27.44 -5.85
N SER A 299 25.88 27.62 -5.10
CA SER A 299 27.03 26.70 -5.09
C SER A 299 26.65 25.28 -4.62
N VAL A 300 25.63 25.17 -3.77
CA VAL A 300 25.06 23.88 -3.32
C VAL A 300 24.14 23.29 -4.38
N ILE A 301 23.24 24.09 -4.92
CA ILE A 301 22.28 23.68 -5.97
C ILE A 301 23.00 23.22 -7.24
N ASP A 302 24.05 23.92 -7.64
CA ASP A 302 24.84 23.62 -8.85
C ASP A 302 25.86 22.50 -8.69
N SER A 303 26.06 21.98 -7.46
CA SER A 303 27.02 20.91 -7.21
C SER A 303 26.57 19.56 -7.79
N ASP A 304 27.54 18.71 -8.13
CA ASP A 304 27.29 17.32 -8.56
C ASP A 304 27.22 16.34 -7.36
N ASP A 305 27.19 16.86 -6.12
CA ASP A 305 27.11 16.03 -4.92
C ASP A 305 25.82 15.16 -4.91
N PRO A 306 25.91 13.89 -4.50
CA PRO A 306 24.75 13.01 -4.53
C PRO A 306 23.68 13.43 -3.52
N VAL A 307 22.41 13.27 -3.91
CA VAL A 307 21.24 13.50 -3.06
C VAL A 307 20.54 12.19 -2.80
N VAL A 308 20.33 11.88 -1.53
CA VAL A 308 19.60 10.71 -1.04
C VAL A 308 18.25 11.17 -0.52
N GLY A 309 17.17 10.73 -1.17
CA GLY A 309 15.78 11.04 -0.79
C GLY A 309 15.16 9.95 0.06
N LEU A 310 14.26 10.33 0.96
CA LEU A 310 13.38 9.44 1.72
C LEU A 310 12.02 10.12 1.81
N VAL A 311 10.96 9.40 1.41
CA VAL A 311 9.58 9.87 1.53
C VAL A 311 8.76 8.79 2.24
N GLY A 312 8.00 9.16 3.25
CA GLY A 312 7.12 8.22 3.93
C GLY A 312 6.83 8.56 5.38
N ARG A 313 6.09 7.66 6.04
CA ARG A 313 5.78 7.84 7.47
C ARG A 313 7.06 7.73 8.31
N LEU A 314 7.25 8.65 9.23
CA LEU A 314 8.38 8.66 10.15
C LEU A 314 8.07 7.78 11.37
N VAL A 315 8.12 6.46 11.18
CA VAL A 315 7.78 5.44 12.20
C VAL A 315 8.86 4.36 12.28
N PRO A 316 8.95 3.60 13.40
CA PRO A 316 9.98 2.55 13.57
C PRO A 316 9.96 1.50 12.45
N GLN A 317 8.78 1.15 11.93
CA GLN A 317 8.63 0.24 10.79
C GLN A 317 9.48 0.66 9.58
N LYS A 318 9.58 1.96 9.34
CA LYS A 318 10.32 2.53 8.19
C LYS A 318 11.83 2.66 8.44
N GLY A 319 12.33 2.24 9.62
CA GLY A 319 13.75 2.22 9.96
C GLY A 319 14.34 3.62 10.14
N ILE A 320 13.52 4.59 10.58
CA ILE A 320 13.98 5.98 10.79
C ILE A 320 15.05 6.05 11.89
N ASP A 321 14.99 5.18 12.89
CA ASP A 321 16.03 5.01 13.90
C ASP A 321 17.38 4.64 13.29
N LEU A 322 17.40 3.71 12.32
CA LEU A 322 18.63 3.34 11.61
C LEU A 322 19.19 4.51 10.80
N VAL A 323 18.32 5.33 10.21
CA VAL A 323 18.73 6.53 9.47
C VAL A 323 19.39 7.53 10.41
N LEU A 324 18.75 7.82 11.55
CA LEU A 324 19.30 8.72 12.57
C LEU A 324 20.66 8.26 13.07
N ASP A 325 20.84 6.97 13.27
CA ASP A 325 22.09 6.37 13.73
C ASP A 325 23.26 6.53 12.75
N VAL A 326 23.00 6.54 11.43
CA VAL A 326 24.06 6.58 10.42
C VAL A 326 24.33 7.97 9.85
N LEU A 327 23.33 8.88 9.89
CA LEU A 327 23.42 10.19 9.26
C LEU A 327 24.63 11.03 9.71
N PRO A 328 24.92 11.20 11.01
CA PRO A 328 26.05 12.04 11.44
C PRO A 328 27.37 11.58 10.81
N GLU A 329 27.65 10.30 10.84
CA GLU A 329 28.87 9.72 10.29
C GLU A 329 28.94 9.81 8.75
N LEU A 330 27.81 9.64 8.06
CA LEU A 330 27.74 9.81 6.60
C LEU A 330 27.97 11.26 6.18
N ILE A 331 27.46 12.22 6.95
CA ILE A 331 27.67 13.65 6.71
C ILE A 331 29.16 14.01 6.82
N GLU A 332 29.86 13.44 7.81
CA GLU A 332 31.29 13.69 7.99
C GLU A 332 32.16 13.01 6.92
N GLN A 333 31.79 11.81 6.49
CA GLN A 333 32.59 10.99 5.57
C GLN A 333 32.36 11.25 4.09
N THR A 334 31.25 11.92 3.74
CA THR A 334 30.84 12.08 2.34
C THR A 334 30.36 13.49 2.05
N ASN A 335 30.16 13.81 0.77
CA ASN A 335 29.49 15.04 0.34
C ASN A 335 27.99 14.82 0.04
N ALA A 336 27.42 13.67 0.40
CA ALA A 336 26.01 13.38 0.14
C ALA A 336 25.10 14.31 0.93
N ARG A 337 23.97 14.68 0.33
CA ARG A 337 22.86 15.41 0.96
C ARG A 337 21.71 14.46 1.18
N PHE A 338 20.92 14.74 2.21
CA PHE A 338 19.78 13.91 2.60
C PHE A 338 18.52 14.76 2.65
N ILE A 339 17.50 14.32 1.93
CA ILE A 339 16.18 14.96 1.89
C ILE A 339 15.16 13.98 2.45
N MET A 340 14.43 14.38 3.46
CA MET A 340 13.40 13.56 4.08
C MET A 340 12.06 14.30 4.13
N VAL A 341 11.01 13.63 3.65
CA VAL A 341 9.66 14.17 3.57
C VAL A 341 8.70 13.18 4.24
N GLY A 342 8.01 13.63 5.28
CA GLY A 342 7.05 12.78 5.97
C GLY A 342 6.65 13.29 7.33
N THR A 343 5.78 12.55 7.99
CA THR A 343 5.32 12.80 9.36
C THR A 343 5.10 11.47 10.08
N GLY A 344 5.11 11.49 11.42
CA GLY A 344 4.88 10.27 12.19
C GLY A 344 5.17 10.42 13.68
N ASP A 345 6.16 9.73 14.17
CA ASP A 345 6.58 9.77 15.57
C ASP A 345 7.26 11.12 15.88
N SER A 346 6.75 11.83 16.87
CA SER A 346 7.24 13.16 17.25
C SER A 346 8.71 13.18 17.66
N LEU A 347 9.24 12.07 18.20
CA LEU A 347 10.64 11.96 18.58
C LEU A 347 11.53 11.89 17.32
N PHE A 348 11.11 11.15 16.30
CA PHE A 348 11.82 11.12 15.02
C PHE A 348 11.75 12.47 14.31
N GLU A 349 10.59 13.10 14.28
CA GLU A 349 10.43 14.45 13.70
C GLU A 349 11.37 15.45 14.39
N TYR A 350 11.44 15.42 15.73
CA TYR A 350 12.32 16.28 16.52
C TYR A 350 13.80 16.04 16.16
N HIS A 351 14.28 14.80 16.23
CA HIS A 351 15.70 14.51 15.96
C HIS A 351 16.13 14.82 14.53
N LEU A 352 15.26 14.57 13.54
CA LEU A 352 15.54 14.92 12.16
C LEU A 352 15.59 16.43 11.95
N THR A 353 14.71 17.18 12.63
CA THR A 353 14.71 18.65 12.59
C THR A 353 15.98 19.23 13.23
N GLU A 354 16.42 18.69 14.37
CA GLU A 354 17.68 19.07 14.99
C GLU A 354 18.90 18.82 14.08
N LEU A 355 18.93 17.68 13.40
CA LEU A 355 19.99 17.39 12.42
C LEU A 355 19.96 18.37 11.22
N ALA A 356 18.78 18.75 10.76
CA ALA A 356 18.64 19.74 9.69
C ALA A 356 19.14 21.15 10.15
N HIS A 357 18.88 21.54 11.38
CA HIS A 357 19.41 22.78 11.95
C HIS A 357 20.94 22.73 12.11
N GLN A 358 21.48 21.58 12.52
CA GLN A 358 22.93 21.40 12.69
C GLN A 358 23.66 21.37 11.35
N TYR A 359 23.04 20.82 10.31
CA TYR A 359 23.66 20.64 8.98
C TYR A 359 22.77 21.19 7.84
N PRO A 360 22.45 22.49 7.82
CA PRO A 360 21.37 23.08 6.97
C PRO A 360 21.63 22.96 5.46
N GLN A 361 22.86 22.68 5.01
CA GLN A 361 23.18 22.45 3.60
C GLN A 361 23.34 20.96 3.24
N ARG A 362 23.17 20.09 4.23
CA ARG A 362 23.41 18.65 4.10
C ARG A 362 22.16 17.80 4.40
N VAL A 363 21.33 18.27 5.33
CA VAL A 363 20.08 17.62 5.74
C VAL A 363 18.94 18.60 5.55
N MET A 364 17.98 18.22 4.74
CA MET A 364 16.74 18.95 4.47
C MET A 364 15.57 18.07 4.89
N ILE A 365 14.63 18.66 5.64
CA ILE A 365 13.45 17.95 6.10
C ILE A 365 12.18 18.74 5.86
N TYR A 366 11.13 18.06 5.48
CA TYR A 366 9.77 18.58 5.42
C TYR A 366 8.88 17.68 6.28
N ILE A 367 8.42 18.22 7.43
CA ILE A 367 7.48 17.52 8.30
C ILE A 367 6.07 17.78 7.80
N GLY A 368 5.42 16.75 7.28
CA GLY A 368 4.09 16.83 6.72
C GLY A 368 3.89 15.91 5.51
N TYR A 369 2.69 15.97 4.94
CA TYR A 369 2.35 15.32 3.68
C TYR A 369 2.38 16.32 2.53
N SER A 370 3.07 16.00 1.47
CA SER A 370 3.07 16.79 0.23
C SER A 370 3.29 15.86 -0.98
N GLU A 371 2.22 15.65 -1.75
CA GLU A 371 2.25 14.86 -2.99
C GLU A 371 3.26 15.43 -3.99
N SER A 372 3.15 16.74 -4.25
CA SER A 372 4.06 17.43 -5.19
C SER A 372 5.54 17.29 -4.79
N LEU A 373 5.84 17.40 -3.49
CA LEU A 373 7.21 17.27 -3.02
C LEU A 373 7.71 15.82 -3.10
N ALA A 374 6.83 14.83 -2.90
CA ALA A 374 7.16 13.42 -3.09
C ALA A 374 7.60 13.15 -4.54
N HIS A 375 6.83 13.62 -5.53
CA HIS A 375 7.18 13.53 -6.95
C HIS A 375 8.51 14.23 -7.28
N LYS A 376 8.74 15.42 -6.72
CA LYS A 376 10.00 16.16 -6.90
C LYS A 376 11.19 15.42 -6.30
N VAL A 377 11.02 14.76 -5.15
CA VAL A 377 12.08 13.95 -4.54
C VAL A 377 12.38 12.72 -5.41
N GLU A 378 11.37 12.01 -5.89
CA GLU A 378 11.58 10.87 -6.80
C GLU A 378 12.28 11.29 -8.10
N ALA A 379 11.90 12.42 -8.67
CA ALA A 379 12.48 12.94 -9.90
C ALA A 379 13.87 13.57 -9.71
N GLY A 380 14.14 14.18 -8.56
CA GLY A 380 15.33 14.98 -8.29
C GLY A 380 16.45 14.26 -7.54
N ALA A 381 16.12 13.35 -6.63
CA ALA A 381 17.13 12.61 -5.87
C ALA A 381 17.95 11.67 -6.77
N ASP A 382 19.19 11.42 -6.40
CA ASP A 382 20.06 10.46 -7.07
C ASP A 382 19.86 9.04 -6.56
N LEU A 383 19.51 8.90 -5.28
CA LEU A 383 19.23 7.66 -4.57
C LEU A 383 17.95 7.81 -3.77
N PHE A 384 17.24 6.72 -3.55
CA PHE A 384 16.07 6.69 -2.69
C PHE A 384 16.26 5.69 -1.56
N LEU A 385 16.00 6.08 -0.31
CA LEU A 385 16.30 5.28 0.87
C LEU A 385 15.03 4.68 1.48
N MET A 386 14.99 3.35 1.60
CA MET A 386 13.90 2.59 2.22
C MET A 386 14.46 1.52 3.17
N PRO A 387 14.93 1.87 4.36
CA PRO A 387 15.50 0.93 5.32
C PRO A 387 14.42 0.25 6.17
N SER A 388 13.24 0.01 5.61
CA SER A 388 12.09 -0.55 6.31
C SER A 388 12.42 -1.88 6.97
N ARG A 389 12.00 -2.08 8.22
CA ARG A 389 12.16 -3.34 8.95
C ARG A 389 11.29 -4.44 8.35
N PHE A 390 10.09 -4.09 7.95
CA PHE A 390 9.21 -4.91 7.13
C PHE A 390 8.42 -4.02 6.15
N GLU A 391 8.20 -4.53 4.94
CA GLU A 391 7.49 -3.81 3.88
C GLU A 391 6.67 -4.80 3.04
N PRO A 392 5.35 -4.93 3.27
CA PRO A 392 4.53 -5.92 2.57
C PRO A 392 4.68 -5.89 1.05
N CYS A 393 4.58 -4.74 0.45
CA CYS A 393 4.89 -4.50 -0.96
C CYS A 393 5.90 -3.37 -1.12
N GLY A 394 5.58 -2.21 -0.54
CA GLY A 394 6.21 -0.95 -0.88
C GLY A 394 5.75 -0.43 -2.24
N LEU A 395 5.56 0.88 -2.35
CA LEU A 395 5.26 1.55 -3.62
C LEU A 395 6.39 2.50 -4.00
N ASN A 396 7.02 3.16 -3.02
CA ASN A 396 8.04 4.18 -3.28
C ASN A 396 9.25 3.62 -4.03
N GLN A 397 9.70 2.37 -3.79
CA GLN A 397 10.76 1.78 -4.60
C GLN A 397 10.32 1.55 -6.04
N LEU A 398 9.03 1.30 -6.29
CA LEU A 398 8.51 1.18 -7.66
C LEU A 398 8.50 2.54 -8.36
N TYR A 399 8.07 3.58 -7.65
CA TYR A 399 8.15 4.97 -8.14
C TYR A 399 9.60 5.35 -8.43
N SER A 400 10.48 5.12 -7.47
CA SER A 400 11.92 5.38 -7.55
C SER A 400 12.55 4.70 -8.77
N LEU A 401 12.25 3.42 -9.00
CA LEU A 401 12.69 2.69 -10.19
C LEU A 401 12.16 3.32 -11.47
N ALA A 402 10.86 3.68 -11.52
CA ALA A 402 10.24 4.32 -12.68
C ALA A 402 10.86 5.69 -13.00
N TYR A 403 11.32 6.42 -11.97
CA TYR A 403 12.01 7.71 -12.11
C TYR A 403 13.52 7.61 -12.31
N GLY A 404 14.07 6.39 -12.37
CA GLY A 404 15.51 6.18 -12.52
C GLY A 404 16.31 6.68 -11.32
N THR A 405 15.76 6.52 -10.13
CA THR A 405 16.36 6.82 -8.83
C THR A 405 16.66 5.51 -8.14
N PRO A 406 17.87 4.91 -8.27
CA PRO A 406 18.16 3.60 -7.73
C PRO A 406 17.87 3.54 -6.22
N PRO A 407 16.98 2.64 -5.75
CA PRO A 407 16.66 2.55 -4.33
C PRO A 407 17.73 1.79 -3.53
N ILE A 408 17.88 2.18 -2.26
CA ILE A 408 18.63 1.46 -1.24
C ILE A 408 17.60 0.88 -0.28
N VAL A 409 17.49 -0.45 -0.22
CA VAL A 409 16.41 -1.12 0.51
C VAL A 409 16.93 -2.20 1.45
N HIS A 410 16.20 -2.43 2.55
CA HIS A 410 16.33 -3.66 3.32
C HIS A 410 15.64 -4.82 2.57
N SER A 411 16.24 -6.02 2.65
CA SER A 411 15.71 -7.22 1.99
C SER A 411 14.52 -7.77 2.75
N THR A 412 13.33 -7.22 2.51
CA THR A 412 12.07 -7.68 3.12
C THR A 412 10.89 -7.48 2.16
N GLY A 413 9.92 -8.39 2.21
CA GLY A 413 8.66 -8.34 1.45
C GLY A 413 8.85 -7.94 0.00
N GLY A 414 8.03 -7.00 -0.46
CA GLY A 414 8.07 -6.54 -1.85
C GLY A 414 9.35 -5.81 -2.25
N LEU A 415 10.15 -5.31 -1.31
CA LEU A 415 11.46 -4.73 -1.62
C LEU A 415 12.41 -5.80 -2.17
N SER A 416 12.39 -7.00 -1.57
CA SER A 416 13.17 -8.16 -2.06
C SER A 416 12.75 -8.63 -3.45
N ASP A 417 11.45 -8.48 -3.77
CA ASP A 417 10.87 -8.96 -5.03
C ASP A 417 11.08 -7.97 -6.19
N THR A 418 11.41 -6.70 -5.90
CA THR A 418 11.41 -5.62 -6.89
C THR A 418 12.76 -4.98 -7.15
N VAL A 419 13.70 -5.07 -6.18
CA VAL A 419 15.01 -4.45 -6.30
C VAL A 419 16.10 -5.50 -6.51
N VAL A 420 16.77 -5.43 -7.64
CA VAL A 420 17.92 -6.30 -7.95
C VAL A 420 19.22 -5.64 -7.49
N ASN A 421 19.88 -6.27 -6.51
CA ASN A 421 21.07 -5.73 -5.86
C ASN A 421 22.23 -5.50 -6.85
N ALA A 422 22.92 -4.37 -6.71
CA ALA A 422 24.10 -3.98 -7.50
C ALA A 422 25.37 -4.77 -7.10
N THR A 423 25.28 -6.10 -7.05
CA THR A 423 26.46 -6.96 -6.91
C THR A 423 27.29 -6.94 -8.18
N LYS A 424 28.55 -7.38 -8.09
CA LYS A 424 29.44 -7.47 -9.25
C LYS A 424 28.84 -8.32 -10.38
N GLU A 425 28.23 -9.43 -10.04
CA GLU A 425 27.58 -10.37 -10.97
C GLU A 425 26.39 -9.69 -11.67
N ASN A 426 25.50 -9.03 -10.91
CA ASN A 426 24.32 -8.36 -11.46
C ASN A 426 24.68 -7.13 -12.30
N LEU A 427 25.75 -6.41 -11.93
CA LEU A 427 26.28 -5.30 -12.73
C LEU A 427 26.85 -5.78 -14.07
N VAL A 428 27.60 -6.87 -14.07
CA VAL A 428 28.14 -7.50 -15.30
C VAL A 428 27.00 -8.02 -16.15
N ALA A 429 26.00 -8.69 -15.56
CA ALA A 429 24.83 -9.22 -16.26
C ALA A 429 23.86 -8.13 -16.75
N GLY A 430 24.06 -6.86 -16.34
CA GLY A 430 23.19 -5.74 -16.71
C GLY A 430 21.78 -5.82 -16.12
N LYS A 431 21.61 -6.47 -14.95
CA LYS A 431 20.31 -6.69 -14.29
C LYS A 431 20.10 -5.82 -13.05
N ALA A 432 21.16 -5.27 -12.49
CA ALA A 432 21.07 -4.48 -11.25
C ALA A 432 20.16 -3.26 -11.41
N THR A 433 19.33 -2.97 -10.40
CA THR A 433 18.39 -1.85 -10.38
C THR A 433 18.52 -0.95 -9.15
N GLY A 434 19.15 -1.44 -8.08
CA GLY A 434 19.34 -0.72 -6.82
C GLY A 434 20.30 -1.44 -5.88
N PHE A 435 20.20 -1.16 -4.60
CA PHE A 435 21.09 -1.66 -3.56
C PHE A 435 20.29 -2.33 -2.46
N VAL A 436 20.73 -3.50 -2.01
CA VAL A 436 20.00 -4.31 -1.02
C VAL A 436 20.93 -4.65 0.12
N PHE A 437 20.52 -4.38 1.35
CA PHE A 437 21.14 -4.90 2.56
C PHE A 437 20.23 -5.92 3.25
N TYR A 438 20.81 -6.89 3.95
CA TYR A 438 20.10 -8.06 4.46
C TYR A 438 19.91 -8.04 5.99
N ASP A 439 20.78 -7.33 6.69
CA ASP A 439 20.71 -7.19 8.14
C ASP A 439 20.23 -5.76 8.46
N PRO A 440 19.09 -5.57 9.18
CA PRO A 440 18.59 -4.24 9.53
C PRO A 440 19.44 -3.59 10.63
N SER A 441 20.74 -3.46 10.39
CA SER A 441 21.73 -2.87 11.29
C SER A 441 22.33 -1.60 10.73
N ARG A 442 22.80 -0.75 11.64
CA ARG A 442 23.59 0.46 11.34
C ARG A 442 24.74 0.17 10.36
N HIS A 443 25.50 -0.91 10.63
CA HIS A 443 26.67 -1.26 9.82
C HIS A 443 26.28 -1.62 8.38
N ALA A 444 25.28 -2.47 8.21
CA ALA A 444 24.84 -2.91 6.89
C ALA A 444 24.25 -1.75 6.08
N LEU A 445 23.41 -0.92 6.69
CA LEU A 445 22.83 0.26 6.05
C LEU A 445 23.92 1.23 5.60
N LYS A 446 24.85 1.61 6.52
CA LYS A 446 25.94 2.53 6.21
C LYS A 446 26.81 2.01 5.07
N SER A 447 27.28 0.75 5.14
CA SER A 447 28.14 0.17 4.10
C SER A 447 27.44 0.13 2.74
N THR A 448 26.15 -0.12 2.70
CA THR A 448 25.36 -0.13 1.47
C THR A 448 25.21 1.29 0.89
N ILE A 449 24.97 2.29 1.73
CA ILE A 449 24.93 3.71 1.28
C ILE A 449 26.31 4.10 0.71
N LEU A 450 27.41 3.81 1.40
CA LEU A 450 28.76 4.13 0.92
C LEU A 450 29.08 3.41 -0.40
N HIS A 451 28.65 2.16 -0.56
CA HIS A 451 28.77 1.44 -1.84
C HIS A 451 27.98 2.10 -2.96
N ALA A 452 26.75 2.53 -2.69
CA ALA A 452 25.91 3.24 -3.65
C ALA A 452 26.53 4.58 -4.08
N LEU A 453 27.03 5.36 -3.13
CA LEU A 453 27.74 6.61 -3.38
C LEU A 453 29.01 6.40 -4.20
N HIS A 454 29.76 5.32 -3.93
CA HIS A 454 30.92 4.94 -4.74
C HIS A 454 30.51 4.61 -6.20
N LEU A 455 29.40 3.87 -6.41
CA LEU A 455 28.93 3.58 -7.78
C LEU A 455 28.33 4.80 -8.47
N PHE A 456 27.79 5.77 -7.73
CA PHE A 456 27.30 7.04 -8.29
C PHE A 456 28.40 7.80 -9.04
N SER A 457 29.64 7.74 -8.55
CA SER A 457 30.81 8.36 -9.25
C SER A 457 31.13 7.68 -10.58
N LYS A 458 30.68 6.44 -10.81
CA LYS A 458 30.92 5.66 -12.04
C LYS A 458 29.82 5.89 -13.08
N LYS A 459 29.80 7.01 -13.74
CA LYS A 459 28.71 7.51 -14.60
C LYS A 459 28.10 6.47 -15.53
N ARG A 460 28.90 5.64 -16.23
CA ARG A 460 28.38 4.61 -17.15
C ARG A 460 27.60 3.50 -16.43
N THR A 461 28.11 3.04 -15.29
CA THR A 461 27.45 2.04 -14.45
C THR A 461 26.16 2.60 -13.87
N TRP A 462 26.21 3.85 -13.39
CA TRP A 462 25.06 4.55 -12.86
C TRP A 462 23.91 4.67 -13.86
N GLN A 463 24.21 5.12 -15.08
CA GLN A 463 23.22 5.21 -16.16
C GLN A 463 22.58 3.87 -16.51
N LYS A 464 23.33 2.75 -16.40
CA LYS A 464 22.77 1.42 -16.60
C LYS A 464 21.79 1.06 -15.48
N LEU A 465 22.12 1.33 -14.22
CA LEU A 465 21.23 1.14 -13.08
C LEU A 465 19.91 1.89 -13.28
N GLN A 466 19.99 3.18 -13.58
CA GLN A 466 18.83 4.03 -13.86
C GLN A 466 17.97 3.45 -14.98
N LYS A 467 18.58 3.11 -16.11
CA LYS A 467 17.87 2.54 -17.26
C LYS A 467 17.19 1.22 -16.93
N ASN A 468 17.87 0.33 -16.21
CA ASN A 468 17.33 -0.97 -15.82
C ASN A 468 16.08 -0.81 -14.93
N GLY A 469 16.11 0.12 -13.97
CA GLY A 469 14.96 0.45 -13.12
C GLY A 469 13.78 0.95 -13.97
N MET A 470 14.01 1.96 -14.81
CA MET A 470 12.98 2.58 -15.65
C MET A 470 12.37 1.64 -16.70
N GLN A 471 13.00 0.53 -17.01
CA GLN A 471 12.51 -0.48 -17.97
C GLN A 471 11.71 -1.61 -17.32
N GLN A 472 11.58 -1.61 -15.98
CA GLN A 472 10.74 -2.60 -15.30
C GLN A 472 9.26 -2.34 -15.56
N ASP A 473 8.50 -3.41 -15.73
CA ASP A 473 7.03 -3.33 -15.85
C ASP A 473 6.40 -3.56 -14.47
N PHE A 474 5.98 -2.46 -13.85
CA PHE A 474 5.19 -2.45 -12.62
C PHE A 474 3.76 -1.97 -12.87
N SER A 475 3.23 -2.18 -14.09
CA SER A 475 1.86 -1.79 -14.41
C SER A 475 0.83 -2.62 -13.62
N TRP A 476 -0.29 -2.00 -13.28
CA TRP A 476 -1.44 -2.70 -12.74
C TRP A 476 -1.97 -3.78 -13.69
N THR A 477 -1.78 -3.62 -14.99
CA THR A 477 -2.12 -4.65 -16.00
C THR A 477 -1.37 -5.96 -15.75
N ARG A 478 -0.10 -5.91 -15.36
CA ARG A 478 0.69 -7.11 -15.01
C ARG A 478 0.13 -7.80 -13.78
N SER A 479 -0.13 -7.05 -12.70
CA SER A 479 -0.72 -7.58 -11.47
C SER A 479 -2.12 -8.15 -11.72
N ALA A 480 -2.96 -7.40 -12.42
CA ALA A 480 -4.33 -7.81 -12.78
C ALA A 480 -4.37 -9.14 -13.54
N LYS A 481 -3.45 -9.36 -14.47
CA LYS A 481 -3.36 -10.66 -15.20
C LYS A 481 -3.08 -11.84 -14.26
N GLN A 482 -2.26 -11.66 -13.22
CA GLN A 482 -1.99 -12.70 -12.22
C GLN A 482 -3.23 -12.98 -11.37
N TYR A 483 -3.91 -11.94 -10.88
CA TYR A 483 -5.19 -12.08 -10.17
C TYR A 483 -6.25 -12.78 -11.04
N LEU A 484 -6.39 -12.38 -12.29
CA LEU A 484 -7.38 -12.97 -13.20
C LEU A 484 -7.05 -14.44 -13.55
N ALA A 485 -5.79 -14.82 -13.58
CA ALA A 485 -5.39 -16.22 -13.71
C ALA A 485 -5.82 -17.04 -12.48
N LEU A 486 -5.59 -16.50 -11.28
CA LEU A 486 -6.08 -17.10 -10.03
C LEU A 486 -7.61 -17.22 -10.01
N PHE A 487 -8.34 -16.15 -10.38
CA PHE A 487 -9.80 -16.15 -10.40
C PHE A 487 -10.37 -17.21 -11.34
N LYS A 488 -9.79 -17.34 -12.54
CA LYS A 488 -10.22 -18.35 -13.53
C LYS A 488 -9.98 -19.79 -13.05
N ALA A 489 -9.04 -20.00 -12.16
CA ALA A 489 -8.75 -21.33 -11.61
C ALA A 489 -9.75 -21.77 -10.53
N ILE A 490 -10.57 -20.88 -10.01
CA ILE A 490 -11.50 -21.17 -8.90
C ILE A 490 -12.97 -20.93 -9.23
N VAL A 491 -13.28 -20.12 -10.27
CA VAL A 491 -14.64 -19.89 -10.78
C VAL A 491 -14.98 -20.93 -11.87
#